data_9dafaaf8cb976f787f8f7dae76602ca9
#
_entry.id   9dafaaf8cb976f787f8f7dae76602ca9
#
_cell.length_a   1.000
_cell.length_b   1.000
_cell.length_c   1.000
_cell.angle_alpha   90.00
_cell.angle_beta   90.00
_cell.angle_gamma   90.00
#
_symmetry.space_group_name_H-M   'P 1'
#
loop_
_entity.id
_entity.type
_entity.pdbx_description
1 polymer ?
#
loop_
_entity_poly.entity_id
_entity_poly.type
_entity_poly.pdbx_seq_one_letter_code
_entity_poly.pdbx_strand_id
1 'polypeptide(L)'
;MSLKLKIIVALFFEVLTARLMRSKLGFRIIRRIRRSNFIKNTLSKSEFYSKYKYFEDLPLGNKKLLMDNFEKINILGIPAEEAFEVGIEAERGRRKDSLIDNITVGLSSGTSGNRGIFLVSENERAEWVASVLIRVTGFSFKKRKVAFFLRANSELYESVRSKLLTFQYFNIFQPIRGHWQELLRLKPNIIVAQPSVILELIKESGLDDIPWRIEKIISVAEVLTPKDEHIISNWAGIKVDQVYQCTEGFLAHTCSNGNLHWNSDFILVEKEWLNENQYIPRITDLKRKTQPIVRYAMNDVITKGTCSCSLKSEVIGAIDGRMDDVFKWETDGKTITIFPDFLRRTIAFSNPSIKDYQVVKKNQEIYLWILGAEESYEDAESSLMNLFLKKGIVTELFKVKQPRVASNGKKKRVINLD
;
A
#
# COMPACT_ATOMS: atom_id res chain seq x y z
N MET A 1 30.87 -3.30 4.67
CA MET A 1 30.03 -3.90 5.74
C MET A 1 28.97 -4.76 5.06
N SER A 2 28.82 -6.03 5.43
CA SER A 2 27.82 -6.91 4.80
C SER A 2 26.40 -6.44 5.06
N LEU A 3 25.46 -6.76 4.15
CA LEU A 3 24.02 -6.39 4.31
C LEU A 3 23.46 -6.90 5.65
N LYS A 4 23.83 -8.11 6.08
CA LYS A 4 23.39 -8.64 7.38
C LYS A 4 23.80 -7.76 8.56
N LEU A 5 25.03 -7.25 8.56
CA LEU A 5 25.50 -6.35 9.62
C LEU A 5 24.80 -4.99 9.57
N LYS A 6 24.54 -4.45 8.35
CA LYS A 6 23.72 -3.25 8.17
C LYS A 6 22.31 -3.41 8.73
N ILE A 7 21.68 -4.57 8.49
CA ILE A 7 20.34 -4.89 9.03
C ILE A 7 20.39 -4.94 10.57
N ILE A 8 21.38 -5.56 11.18
CA ILE A 8 21.50 -5.63 12.66
C ILE A 8 21.63 -4.23 13.26
N VAL A 9 22.48 -3.39 12.67
CA VAL A 9 22.64 -1.98 13.11
C VAL A 9 21.31 -1.22 12.95
N ALA A 10 20.65 -1.37 11.80
CA ALA A 10 19.36 -0.73 11.55
C ALA A 10 18.28 -1.20 12.54
N LEU A 11 18.24 -2.49 12.88
CA LEU A 11 17.31 -3.04 13.88
C LEU A 11 17.51 -2.39 15.26
N PHE A 12 18.76 -2.24 15.70
CA PHE A 12 19.08 -1.58 16.97
C PHE A 12 18.52 -0.14 17.01
N PHE A 13 18.80 0.64 15.94
CA PHE A 13 18.28 2.01 15.85
C PHE A 13 16.77 2.07 15.74
N GLU A 14 16.14 1.12 15.04
CA GLU A 14 14.68 1.10 14.90
C GLU A 14 13.98 0.75 16.22
N VAL A 15 14.53 -0.19 17.02
CA VAL A 15 14.04 -0.49 18.38
C VAL A 15 14.12 0.75 19.29
N LEU A 16 15.24 1.45 19.26
CA LEU A 16 15.43 2.69 20.03
C LEU A 16 14.42 3.75 19.58
N THR A 17 14.28 3.95 18.27
CA THR A 17 13.30 4.86 17.68
C THR A 17 11.88 4.52 18.12
N ALA A 18 11.47 3.25 18.01
CA ALA A 18 10.13 2.81 18.38
C ALA A 18 9.81 3.09 19.87
N ARG A 19 10.80 3.02 20.74
CA ARG A 19 10.64 3.40 22.17
C ARG A 19 10.47 4.92 22.34
N LEU A 20 11.33 5.71 21.70
CA LEU A 20 11.31 7.17 21.78
C LEU A 20 10.01 7.77 21.20
N MET A 21 9.46 7.14 20.17
CA MET A 21 8.19 7.53 19.52
C MET A 21 6.97 7.51 20.42
N ARG A 22 7.04 6.85 21.58
CA ARG A 22 5.95 6.82 22.58
C ARG A 22 5.85 8.11 23.40
N SER A 23 6.90 8.93 23.42
CA SER A 23 6.91 10.24 24.09
C SER A 23 6.79 11.38 23.07
N LYS A 24 6.07 12.46 23.43
CA LYS A 24 5.95 13.67 22.59
C LYS A 24 7.32 14.30 22.32
N LEU A 25 8.20 14.33 23.30
CA LEU A 25 9.53 14.91 23.17
C LEU A 25 10.42 14.06 22.24
N GLY A 26 10.49 12.74 22.48
CA GLY A 26 11.26 11.81 21.64
C GLY A 26 10.80 11.84 20.19
N PHE A 27 9.49 11.84 19.94
CA PHE A 27 8.93 11.98 18.60
C PHE A 27 9.41 13.26 17.90
N ARG A 28 9.34 14.43 18.57
CA ARG A 28 9.79 15.71 18.00
C ARG A 28 11.29 15.73 17.71
N ILE A 29 12.10 15.20 18.62
CA ILE A 29 13.57 15.14 18.46
C ILE A 29 13.94 14.27 17.26
N ILE A 30 13.42 13.05 17.17
CA ILE A 30 13.72 12.13 16.07
C ILE A 30 13.32 12.76 14.73
N ARG A 31 12.11 13.30 14.63
CA ARG A 31 11.63 13.94 13.40
C ARG A 31 12.50 15.12 13.00
N ARG A 32 12.94 15.96 13.94
CA ARG A 32 13.84 17.10 13.69
C ARG A 32 15.20 16.64 13.18
N ILE A 33 15.79 15.63 13.83
CA ILE A 33 17.10 15.07 13.42
C ILE A 33 17.00 14.48 12.00
N ARG A 34 16.00 13.67 11.74
CA ARG A 34 15.80 13.06 10.40
C ARG A 34 15.59 14.11 9.33
N ARG A 35 14.73 15.11 9.58
CA ARG A 35 14.50 16.21 8.62
C ARG A 35 15.80 16.99 8.36
N SER A 36 16.56 17.34 9.39
CA SER A 36 17.83 18.05 9.24
C SER A 36 18.84 17.22 8.44
N ASN A 37 18.98 15.94 8.75
CA ASN A 37 19.88 15.04 8.02
C ASN A 37 19.46 14.86 6.56
N PHE A 38 18.16 14.75 6.29
CA PHE A 38 17.64 14.64 4.93
C PHE A 38 17.97 15.88 4.10
N ILE A 39 17.74 17.06 4.64
CA ILE A 39 18.08 18.31 3.95
C ILE A 39 19.58 18.39 3.70
N LYS A 40 20.41 18.19 4.73
CA LYS A 40 21.87 18.36 4.64
C LYS A 40 22.59 17.30 3.80
N ASN A 41 22.13 16.04 3.85
CA ASN A 41 22.87 14.91 3.30
C ASN A 41 22.20 14.26 2.09
N THR A 42 20.97 14.66 1.75
CA THR A 42 20.21 14.11 0.63
C THR A 42 19.84 15.22 -0.35
N LEU A 43 19.05 16.21 0.06
CA LEU A 43 18.60 17.25 -0.87
C LEU A 43 19.76 18.09 -1.41
N SER A 44 20.78 18.35 -0.60
CA SER A 44 22.00 19.07 -1.04
C SER A 44 22.80 18.33 -2.12
N LYS A 45 22.63 17.01 -2.25
CA LYS A 45 23.34 16.19 -3.25
C LYS A 45 22.50 15.97 -4.52
N SER A 46 21.23 16.26 -4.49
CA SER A 46 20.36 16.17 -5.67
C SER A 46 20.56 17.44 -6.52
N GLU A 47 20.97 17.30 -7.77
CA GLU A 47 21.08 18.44 -8.69
C GLU A 47 19.77 19.22 -8.81
N PHE A 48 18.64 18.50 -8.75
CA PHE A 48 17.33 19.10 -8.84
C PHE A 48 16.92 19.89 -7.58
N TYR A 49 17.18 19.32 -6.38
CA TYR A 49 16.70 19.92 -5.13
C TYR A 49 17.71 20.87 -4.47
N SER A 50 19.02 20.77 -4.75
CA SER A 50 20.07 21.59 -4.12
C SER A 50 19.93 23.09 -4.35
N LYS A 51 19.23 23.50 -5.40
CA LYS A 51 18.97 24.90 -5.74
C LYS A 51 17.93 25.59 -4.85
N TYR A 52 17.13 24.83 -4.08
CA TYR A 52 16.12 25.38 -3.20
C TYR A 52 16.69 25.60 -1.80
N LYS A 53 16.54 26.83 -1.30
CA LYS A 53 17.13 27.24 -0.02
C LYS A 53 16.33 26.74 1.18
N TYR A 54 15.00 26.75 1.08
CA TYR A 54 14.11 26.35 2.14
C TYR A 54 13.26 25.15 1.71
N PHE A 55 12.87 24.34 2.69
CA PHE A 55 12.06 23.14 2.43
C PHE A 55 10.68 23.50 1.86
N GLU A 56 10.15 24.63 2.27
CA GLU A 56 8.85 25.16 1.87
C GLU A 56 8.83 25.58 0.39
N ASP A 57 9.99 25.96 -0.17
CA ASP A 57 10.15 26.36 -1.58
C ASP A 57 10.26 25.16 -2.54
N LEU A 58 10.43 23.94 -2.00
CA LEU A 58 10.53 22.74 -2.82
C LEU A 58 9.24 22.53 -3.63
N PRO A 59 9.33 22.17 -4.92
CA PRO A 59 8.17 21.99 -5.77
C PRO A 59 7.27 20.87 -5.28
N LEU A 60 5.99 20.93 -5.60
CA LEU A 60 5.07 19.82 -5.41
C LEU A 60 5.44 18.68 -6.35
N GLY A 61 5.80 17.55 -5.75
CA GLY A 61 6.19 16.34 -6.47
C GLY A 61 4.98 15.60 -7.03
N ASN A 62 5.16 15.00 -8.17
CA ASN A 62 4.25 14.00 -8.74
C ASN A 62 5.05 13.05 -9.64
N LYS A 63 4.38 12.03 -10.17
CA LYS A 63 5.04 11.04 -11.01
C LYS A 63 5.70 11.64 -12.26
N LYS A 64 5.04 12.60 -12.90
CA LYS A 64 5.56 13.27 -14.09
C LYS A 64 6.82 14.04 -13.77
N LEU A 65 6.80 14.93 -12.77
CA LEU A 65 7.97 15.70 -12.34
C LEU A 65 9.15 14.79 -11.99
N LEU A 66 8.87 13.69 -11.25
CA LEU A 66 9.91 12.75 -10.85
C LEU A 66 10.53 12.02 -12.03
N MET A 67 9.75 11.62 -13.03
CA MET A 67 10.26 10.94 -14.22
C MET A 67 10.96 11.89 -15.20
N ASP A 68 10.41 13.09 -15.42
CA ASP A 68 11.02 14.10 -16.29
C ASP A 68 12.36 14.61 -15.76
N ASN A 69 12.61 14.49 -14.46
CA ASN A 69 13.85 14.93 -13.80
C ASN A 69 14.57 13.78 -13.06
N PHE A 70 14.35 12.53 -13.46
CA PHE A 70 14.79 11.35 -12.72
C PHE A 70 16.28 11.36 -12.39
N GLU A 71 17.12 11.60 -13.41
CA GLU A 71 18.58 11.66 -13.28
C GLU A 71 19.05 12.76 -12.32
N LYS A 72 18.43 13.93 -12.38
CA LYS A 72 18.78 15.08 -11.53
C LYS A 72 18.24 14.97 -10.11
N ILE A 73 17.14 14.24 -9.92
CA ILE A 73 16.52 14.01 -8.61
C ILE A 73 17.30 12.96 -7.84
N ASN A 74 17.67 11.83 -8.45
CA ASN A 74 18.46 10.83 -7.76
C ASN A 74 19.91 11.35 -7.53
N ILE A 75 20.45 11.08 -6.35
CA ILE A 75 21.74 11.64 -5.93
C ILE A 75 22.95 10.98 -6.61
N LEU A 76 22.73 9.99 -7.45
CA LEU A 76 23.77 9.21 -8.14
C LEU A 76 23.87 9.55 -9.63
N GLY A 77 22.95 10.36 -10.17
CA GLY A 77 22.91 10.70 -11.59
C GLY A 77 22.61 9.50 -12.51
N ILE A 78 21.90 8.49 -12.02
CA ILE A 78 21.52 7.30 -12.82
C ILE A 78 20.47 7.73 -13.85
N PRO A 79 20.70 7.48 -15.17
CA PRO A 79 19.72 7.77 -16.21
C PRO A 79 18.44 6.93 -16.08
N ALA A 80 17.29 7.52 -16.40
CA ALA A 80 16.02 6.82 -16.35
C ALA A 80 15.98 5.62 -17.31
N GLU A 81 16.55 5.75 -18.49
CA GLU A 81 16.60 4.71 -19.52
C GLU A 81 17.36 3.47 -19.02
N GLU A 82 18.56 3.65 -18.47
CA GLU A 82 19.36 2.58 -17.89
C GLU A 82 18.62 1.86 -16.77
N ALA A 83 18.04 2.63 -15.83
CA ALA A 83 17.29 2.06 -14.73
C ALA A 83 16.04 1.30 -15.21
N PHE A 84 15.38 1.80 -16.27
CA PHE A 84 14.19 1.14 -16.84
C PHE A 84 14.56 -0.19 -17.50
N GLU A 85 15.63 -0.22 -18.27
CA GLU A 85 16.15 -1.40 -18.94
C GLU A 85 16.48 -2.51 -17.92
N VAL A 86 17.28 -2.17 -16.90
CA VAL A 86 17.65 -3.09 -15.81
C VAL A 86 16.42 -3.66 -15.11
N GLY A 87 15.43 -2.82 -14.80
CA GLY A 87 14.20 -3.25 -14.16
C GLY A 87 13.36 -4.19 -15.02
N ILE A 88 13.22 -3.91 -16.33
CA ILE A 88 12.47 -4.77 -17.27
C ILE A 88 13.19 -6.10 -17.51
N GLU A 89 14.50 -6.08 -17.68
CA GLU A 89 15.27 -7.31 -17.89
C GLU A 89 15.19 -8.26 -16.70
N ALA A 90 15.27 -7.71 -15.48
CA ALA A 90 15.09 -8.50 -14.26
C ALA A 90 13.69 -9.10 -14.15
N GLU A 91 12.62 -8.35 -14.46
CA GLU A 91 11.26 -8.88 -14.45
C GLU A 91 11.02 -9.96 -15.51
N ARG A 92 11.69 -9.87 -16.66
CA ARG A 92 11.61 -10.87 -17.73
C ARG A 92 12.48 -12.10 -17.48
N GLY A 93 13.20 -12.14 -16.37
CA GLY A 93 14.14 -13.23 -16.04
C GLY A 93 15.37 -13.27 -16.94
N ARG A 94 15.65 -12.22 -17.70
CA ARG A 94 16.85 -12.09 -18.55
C ARG A 94 18.07 -11.67 -17.75
N ARG A 95 17.85 -11.11 -16.59
CA ARG A 95 18.88 -10.70 -15.64
C ARG A 95 18.67 -11.39 -14.30
N LYS A 96 19.76 -11.80 -13.65
CA LYS A 96 19.71 -12.52 -12.37
C LYS A 96 19.27 -11.62 -11.21
N ASP A 97 19.58 -10.35 -11.30
CA ASP A 97 19.26 -9.32 -10.30
C ASP A 97 18.77 -8.03 -10.95
N SER A 98 18.22 -7.14 -10.15
CA SER A 98 17.78 -5.80 -10.57
C SER A 98 18.70 -4.72 -9.98
N LEU A 99 20.01 -4.87 -10.16
CA LEU A 99 21.00 -3.98 -9.59
C LEU A 99 21.73 -3.16 -10.65
N ILE A 100 21.93 -1.87 -10.38
CA ILE A 100 22.96 -1.03 -10.99
C ILE A 100 23.99 -0.82 -9.89
N ASP A 101 25.20 -1.36 -10.04
CA ASP A 101 26.18 -1.51 -8.97
C ASP A 101 25.59 -2.18 -7.73
N ASN A 102 25.39 -1.45 -6.64
CA ASN A 102 24.75 -1.93 -5.41
C ASN A 102 23.39 -1.28 -5.16
N ILE A 103 22.80 -0.64 -6.19
CA ILE A 103 21.51 0.04 -6.12
C ILE A 103 20.42 -0.84 -6.71
N THR A 104 19.46 -1.19 -5.90
CA THR A 104 18.29 -1.94 -6.39
C THR A 104 17.40 -1.03 -7.22
N VAL A 105 17.10 -1.47 -8.42
CA VAL A 105 16.12 -0.86 -9.30
C VAL A 105 14.80 -1.60 -9.19
N GLY A 106 13.71 -0.89 -8.99
CA GLY A 106 12.38 -1.48 -9.02
C GLY A 106 11.43 -0.68 -9.90
N LEU A 107 10.43 -1.36 -10.43
CA LEU A 107 9.43 -0.75 -11.28
C LEU A 107 8.05 -0.76 -10.60
N SER A 108 7.31 0.34 -10.75
CA SER A 108 5.92 0.39 -10.27
C SER A 108 5.02 -0.49 -11.14
N SER A 109 3.88 -0.93 -10.58
CA SER A 109 2.95 -1.81 -11.29
C SER A 109 2.25 -1.20 -12.51
N GLY A 110 2.39 0.11 -12.73
CA GLY A 110 1.93 0.81 -13.95
C GLY A 110 0.44 0.72 -14.26
N THR A 111 -0.42 0.83 -13.26
CA THR A 111 -1.89 0.76 -13.44
C THR A 111 -2.47 1.83 -14.38
N SER A 112 -1.72 2.90 -14.65
CA SER A 112 -2.10 4.04 -15.51
C SER A 112 -1.33 4.09 -16.84
N GLY A 113 -0.77 2.95 -17.29
CA GLY A 113 -0.01 2.87 -18.56
C GLY A 113 1.46 3.31 -18.47
N ASN A 114 1.81 4.22 -17.58
CA ASN A 114 3.18 4.67 -17.37
C ASN A 114 3.75 4.03 -16.10
N ARG A 115 4.86 3.30 -16.22
CA ARG A 115 5.56 2.72 -15.08
C ARG A 115 6.49 3.76 -14.46
N GLY A 116 6.58 3.79 -13.14
CA GLY A 116 7.60 4.56 -12.43
C GLY A 116 8.78 3.69 -12.08
N ILE A 117 9.95 4.29 -11.94
CA ILE A 117 11.18 3.65 -11.50
C ILE A 117 11.46 4.10 -10.07
N PHE A 118 12.01 3.22 -9.25
CA PHE A 118 12.55 3.60 -7.96
C PHE A 118 13.93 2.97 -7.71
N LEU A 119 14.79 3.73 -7.07
CA LEU A 119 16.15 3.34 -6.72
C LEU A 119 16.26 3.22 -5.21
N VAL A 120 16.89 2.13 -4.74
CA VAL A 120 17.08 1.87 -3.30
C VAL A 120 18.49 1.34 -3.06
N SER A 121 19.27 2.05 -2.26
CA SER A 121 20.59 1.57 -1.85
C SER A 121 20.50 0.43 -0.84
N GLU A 122 21.60 -0.30 -0.66
CA GLU A 122 21.70 -1.37 0.31
C GLU A 122 21.45 -0.90 1.76
N ASN A 123 21.84 0.33 2.10
CA ASN A 123 21.56 0.92 3.41
C ASN A 123 20.06 1.20 3.60
N GLU A 124 19.39 1.75 2.58
CA GLU A 124 17.93 1.98 2.62
C GLU A 124 17.17 0.67 2.69
N ARG A 125 17.64 -0.38 1.99
CA ARG A 125 17.06 -1.75 2.13
C ARG A 125 17.15 -2.25 3.57
N ALA A 126 18.32 -2.11 4.20
CA ALA A 126 18.53 -2.52 5.60
C ALA A 126 17.62 -1.73 6.57
N GLU A 127 17.51 -0.42 6.39
CA GLU A 127 16.63 0.45 7.19
C GLU A 127 15.15 0.07 6.99
N TRP A 128 14.74 -0.23 5.75
CA TRP A 128 13.38 -0.67 5.44
C TRP A 128 13.06 -2.02 6.09
N VAL A 129 13.94 -3.01 5.94
CA VAL A 129 13.80 -4.33 6.58
C VAL A 129 13.65 -4.19 8.08
N ALA A 130 14.50 -3.39 8.72
CA ALA A 130 14.44 -3.15 10.16
C ALA A 130 13.10 -2.51 10.58
N SER A 131 12.61 -1.52 9.81
CA SER A 131 11.34 -0.87 10.07
C SER A 131 10.16 -1.84 9.99
N VAL A 132 10.12 -2.66 8.92
CA VAL A 132 9.05 -3.65 8.75
C VAL A 132 9.10 -4.71 9.86
N LEU A 133 10.28 -5.25 10.17
CA LEU A 133 10.42 -6.25 11.21
C LEU A 133 9.99 -5.73 12.59
N ILE A 134 10.37 -4.49 12.95
CA ILE A 134 10.05 -3.95 14.27
C ILE A 134 8.61 -3.47 14.36
N ARG A 135 8.11 -2.75 13.33
CA ARG A 135 6.79 -2.10 13.37
C ARG A 135 5.65 -3.06 13.03
N VAL A 136 5.87 -3.94 12.07
CA VAL A 136 4.81 -4.82 11.55
C VAL A 136 4.80 -6.16 12.27
N THR A 137 5.94 -6.86 12.31
CA THR A 137 5.95 -8.17 12.95
C THR A 137 6.16 -8.09 14.48
N GLY A 138 6.69 -6.97 14.96
CA GLY A 138 7.11 -6.78 16.35
C GLY A 138 8.42 -7.50 16.67
N PHE A 139 9.18 -6.97 17.62
CA PHE A 139 10.42 -7.61 18.08
C PHE A 139 10.12 -8.90 18.83
N SER A 140 10.73 -10.01 18.42
CA SER A 140 10.57 -11.30 19.08
C SER A 140 11.77 -12.19 18.85
N PHE A 141 12.20 -12.93 19.89
CA PHE A 141 13.20 -14.01 19.81
C PHE A 141 12.59 -15.37 19.47
N LYS A 142 11.25 -15.48 19.35
CA LYS A 142 10.58 -16.71 18.95
C LYS A 142 10.76 -16.97 17.46
N LYS A 143 10.89 -18.25 17.10
CA LYS A 143 10.89 -18.64 15.69
C LYS A 143 9.57 -18.27 15.04
N ARG A 144 9.63 -17.59 13.90
CA ARG A 144 8.49 -17.21 13.10
C ARG A 144 8.60 -17.75 11.69
N LYS A 145 7.49 -18.22 11.16
CA LYS A 145 7.33 -18.67 9.79
C LYS A 145 6.36 -17.72 9.10
N VAL A 146 6.83 -17.03 8.08
CA VAL A 146 6.05 -16.05 7.31
C VAL A 146 5.67 -16.66 5.97
N ALA A 147 4.38 -16.77 5.70
CA ALA A 147 3.87 -17.00 4.37
C ALA A 147 3.64 -15.63 3.69
N PHE A 148 4.29 -15.41 2.57
CA PHE A 148 4.28 -14.13 1.89
C PHE A 148 3.75 -14.28 0.47
N PHE A 149 2.56 -13.75 0.23
CA PHE A 149 1.86 -13.82 -1.04
C PHE A 149 2.16 -12.57 -1.88
N LEU A 150 2.92 -12.76 -2.95
CA LEU A 150 3.33 -11.69 -3.86
C LEU A 150 3.29 -12.16 -5.31
N ARG A 151 3.44 -11.19 -6.24
CA ARG A 151 3.53 -11.43 -7.67
C ARG A 151 4.89 -11.96 -8.12
N ALA A 152 5.95 -11.50 -7.47
CA ALA A 152 7.31 -11.91 -7.77
C ALA A 152 8.09 -12.08 -6.47
N ASN A 153 8.95 -13.08 -6.46
CA ASN A 153 9.93 -13.22 -5.38
C ASN A 153 10.90 -12.03 -5.46
N SER A 154 11.36 -11.57 -4.32
CA SER A 154 12.31 -10.46 -4.24
C SER A 154 13.49 -10.87 -3.35
N GLU A 155 14.70 -10.62 -3.83
CA GLU A 155 15.92 -10.78 -3.03
C GLU A 155 15.87 -10.01 -1.71
N LEU A 156 15.05 -8.95 -1.67
CA LEU A 156 14.80 -8.18 -0.46
C LEU A 156 14.29 -9.07 0.68
N TYR A 157 13.36 -9.97 0.40
CA TYR A 157 12.77 -10.88 1.38
C TYR A 157 13.66 -12.08 1.69
N GLU A 158 14.43 -12.54 0.72
CA GLU A 158 15.44 -13.59 0.91
C GLU A 158 16.55 -13.14 1.88
N SER A 159 16.94 -11.86 1.82
CA SER A 159 17.97 -11.29 2.70
C SER A 159 17.60 -11.25 4.19
N VAL A 160 16.31 -11.40 4.51
CA VAL A 160 15.79 -11.37 5.89
C VAL A 160 15.74 -12.78 6.53
N ARG A 161 15.95 -13.83 5.74
CA ARG A 161 15.97 -15.20 6.26
C ARG A 161 17.05 -15.37 7.34
N SER A 162 16.66 -15.92 8.47
CA SER A 162 17.53 -16.18 9.61
C SER A 162 17.09 -17.47 10.33
N LYS A 163 17.87 -17.92 11.33
CA LYS A 163 17.46 -19.05 12.17
C LYS A 163 16.13 -18.82 12.92
N LEU A 164 15.76 -17.56 13.14
CA LEU A 164 14.54 -17.15 13.86
C LEU A 164 13.39 -16.76 12.92
N LEU A 165 13.67 -16.49 11.63
CA LEU A 165 12.68 -16.00 10.69
C LEU A 165 12.78 -16.75 9.36
N THR A 166 11.80 -17.61 9.12
CA THR A 166 11.66 -18.35 7.87
C THR A 166 10.63 -17.65 6.99
N PHE A 167 11.01 -17.29 5.76
CA PHE A 167 10.09 -16.78 4.75
C PHE A 167 9.82 -17.85 3.72
N GLN A 168 8.54 -18.03 3.39
CA GLN A 168 8.12 -18.81 2.23
C GLN A 168 7.29 -17.90 1.33
N TYR A 169 7.74 -17.81 0.09
CA TYR A 169 7.07 -17.06 -0.97
C TYR A 169 6.00 -17.93 -1.63
N PHE A 170 4.84 -17.32 -1.90
CA PHE A 170 3.73 -17.90 -2.62
C PHE A 170 3.36 -16.97 -3.79
N ASN A 171 3.40 -17.52 -5.01
CA ASN A 171 3.09 -16.75 -6.21
C ASN A 171 1.58 -16.59 -6.39
N ILE A 172 1.08 -15.36 -6.29
CA ILE A 172 -0.36 -15.07 -6.40
C ILE A 172 -0.96 -15.29 -7.79
N PHE A 173 -0.13 -15.51 -8.81
CA PHE A 173 -0.60 -15.86 -10.16
C PHE A 173 -0.84 -17.36 -10.33
N GLN A 174 -0.42 -18.17 -9.37
CA GLN A 174 -0.75 -19.58 -9.33
C GLN A 174 -2.09 -19.81 -8.61
N PRO A 175 -2.84 -20.87 -8.96
CA PRO A 175 -4.10 -21.18 -8.28
C PRO A 175 -3.91 -21.32 -6.77
N ILE A 176 -4.68 -20.59 -5.99
CA ILE A 176 -4.59 -20.55 -4.51
C ILE A 176 -4.78 -21.93 -3.90
N ARG A 177 -5.61 -22.80 -4.52
CA ARG A 177 -5.82 -24.19 -4.07
C ARG A 177 -4.51 -24.98 -3.93
N GLY A 178 -3.54 -24.77 -4.83
CA GLY A 178 -2.22 -25.39 -4.74
C GLY A 178 -1.44 -24.95 -3.50
N HIS A 179 -1.59 -23.70 -3.12
CA HIS A 179 -0.89 -23.11 -1.96
C HIS A 179 -1.45 -23.58 -0.61
N TRP A 180 -2.71 -24.01 -0.54
CA TRP A 180 -3.31 -24.48 0.72
C TRP A 180 -2.56 -25.65 1.31
N GLN A 181 -2.16 -26.64 0.49
CA GLN A 181 -1.40 -27.81 0.95
C GLN A 181 0.00 -27.41 1.48
N GLU A 182 0.63 -26.43 0.85
CA GLU A 182 1.92 -25.92 1.33
C GLU A 182 1.76 -25.15 2.65
N LEU A 183 0.69 -24.38 2.83
CA LEU A 183 0.38 -23.70 4.08
C LEU A 183 0.14 -24.69 5.24
N LEU A 184 -0.59 -25.78 4.98
CA LEU A 184 -0.80 -26.86 5.97
C LEU A 184 0.50 -27.48 6.44
N ARG A 185 1.51 -27.62 5.55
CA ARG A 185 2.84 -28.14 5.90
C ARG A 185 3.68 -27.10 6.63
N LEU A 186 3.65 -25.84 6.16
CA LEU A 186 4.43 -24.75 6.74
C LEU A 186 3.91 -24.35 8.12
N LYS A 187 2.59 -24.30 8.31
CA LYS A 187 1.91 -23.76 9.50
C LYS A 187 2.50 -22.40 9.89
N PRO A 188 2.33 -21.36 9.04
CA PRO A 188 2.96 -20.07 9.28
C PRO A 188 2.35 -19.37 10.49
N ASN A 189 3.19 -18.68 11.28
CA ASN A 189 2.70 -17.81 12.35
C ASN A 189 2.22 -16.47 11.83
N ILE A 190 2.73 -16.05 10.66
CA ILE A 190 2.42 -14.79 10.04
C ILE A 190 2.03 -15.02 8.58
N ILE A 191 0.89 -14.49 8.17
CA ILE A 191 0.45 -14.43 6.77
C ILE A 191 0.48 -12.98 6.31
N VAL A 192 1.15 -12.71 5.20
CA VAL A 192 1.17 -11.39 4.54
C VAL A 192 0.59 -11.57 3.15
N ALA A 193 -0.57 -11.00 2.90
CA ALA A 193 -1.26 -11.15 1.62
C ALA A 193 -2.25 -10.00 1.36
N GLN A 194 -2.72 -9.89 0.13
CA GLN A 194 -3.88 -9.06 -0.22
C GLN A 194 -5.15 -9.63 0.44
N PRO A 195 -6.11 -8.77 0.84
CA PRO A 195 -7.42 -9.23 1.33
C PRO A 195 -8.08 -10.25 0.39
N SER A 196 -8.06 -9.98 -0.93
CA SER A 196 -8.64 -10.88 -1.93
C SER A 196 -8.02 -12.28 -1.91
N VAL A 197 -6.70 -12.38 -1.72
CA VAL A 197 -5.97 -13.65 -1.62
C VAL A 197 -6.33 -14.40 -0.34
N ILE A 198 -6.43 -13.68 0.79
CA ILE A 198 -6.80 -14.30 2.08
C ILE A 198 -8.24 -14.85 2.01
N LEU A 199 -9.17 -14.09 1.44
CA LEU A 199 -10.56 -14.53 1.25
C LEU A 199 -10.65 -15.77 0.35
N GLU A 200 -9.81 -15.86 -0.69
CA GLU A 200 -9.74 -17.04 -1.53
C GLU A 200 -9.14 -18.24 -0.79
N LEU A 201 -8.12 -18.03 0.06
CA LEU A 201 -7.59 -19.07 0.95
C LEU A 201 -8.66 -19.61 1.91
N ILE A 202 -9.47 -18.73 2.50
CA ILE A 202 -10.58 -19.12 3.37
C ILE A 202 -11.57 -20.00 2.59
N LYS A 203 -11.96 -19.58 1.40
CA LYS A 203 -12.87 -20.32 0.54
C LYS A 203 -12.31 -21.70 0.16
N GLU A 204 -11.05 -21.74 -0.27
CA GLU A 204 -10.38 -23.00 -0.69
C GLU A 204 -10.07 -23.95 0.47
N SER A 205 -9.92 -23.42 1.68
CA SER A 205 -9.71 -24.23 2.87
C SER A 205 -10.94 -25.09 3.20
N GLY A 206 -12.14 -24.57 2.92
CA GLY A 206 -13.42 -25.19 3.33
C GLY A 206 -13.61 -25.28 4.84
N LEU A 207 -12.82 -24.54 5.63
CA LEU A 207 -12.80 -24.58 7.09
C LEU A 207 -13.31 -23.25 7.66
N ASP A 208 -14.11 -23.33 8.74
CA ASP A 208 -14.58 -22.16 9.46
C ASP A 208 -13.44 -21.44 10.18
N ASP A 209 -12.44 -22.21 10.66
CA ASP A 209 -11.28 -21.71 11.37
C ASP A 209 -9.98 -22.23 10.76
N ILE A 210 -8.91 -21.46 10.92
CA ILE A 210 -7.58 -21.88 10.52
C ILE A 210 -7.03 -22.97 11.47
N PRO A 211 -6.57 -24.14 10.96
CA PRO A 211 -6.25 -25.31 11.80
C PRO A 211 -4.86 -25.26 12.47
N TRP A 212 -4.27 -24.07 12.63
CA TRP A 212 -3.03 -23.85 13.40
C TRP A 212 -3.03 -22.44 13.99
N ARG A 213 -2.16 -22.24 14.99
CA ARG A 213 -2.06 -20.93 15.65
C ARG A 213 -1.38 -19.91 14.76
N ILE A 214 -2.09 -18.84 14.44
CA ILE A 214 -1.58 -17.61 13.79
C ILE A 214 -1.30 -16.56 14.85
N GLU A 215 -0.21 -15.80 14.70
CA GLU A 215 0.12 -14.63 15.52
C GLU A 215 -0.31 -13.33 14.83
N LYS A 216 -0.20 -13.27 13.48
CA LYS A 216 -0.56 -12.09 12.70
C LYS A 216 -1.06 -12.45 11.30
N ILE A 217 -2.08 -11.73 10.87
CA ILE A 217 -2.43 -11.58 9.45
C ILE A 217 -2.20 -10.12 9.09
N ILE A 218 -1.46 -9.87 8.03
CA ILE A 218 -1.06 -8.54 7.57
C ILE A 218 -1.61 -8.34 6.17
N SER A 219 -2.59 -7.47 6.06
CA SER A 219 -3.19 -7.05 4.80
C SER A 219 -2.29 -6.03 4.10
N VAL A 220 -2.01 -6.25 2.81
CA VAL A 220 -1.15 -5.41 1.98
C VAL A 220 -1.74 -5.18 0.59
N ALA A 221 -1.31 -4.11 -0.05
CA ALA A 221 -1.48 -3.83 -1.49
C ALA A 221 -2.92 -3.61 -2.00
N GLU A 222 -3.95 -3.91 -1.24
CA GLU A 222 -5.36 -3.67 -1.55
C GLU A 222 -6.06 -3.02 -0.35
N VAL A 223 -7.18 -2.36 -0.59
CA VAL A 223 -7.99 -1.79 0.49
C VAL A 223 -8.68 -2.92 1.26
N LEU A 224 -8.45 -2.97 2.56
CA LEU A 224 -9.18 -3.87 3.46
C LEU A 224 -10.53 -3.24 3.81
N THR A 225 -11.63 -3.82 3.34
CA THR A 225 -12.96 -3.34 3.71
C THR A 225 -13.37 -3.86 5.09
N PRO A 226 -14.27 -3.17 5.83
CA PRO A 226 -14.76 -3.67 7.12
C PRO A 226 -15.39 -5.08 7.04
N LYS A 227 -16.03 -5.42 5.92
CA LYS A 227 -16.59 -6.75 5.68
C LYS A 227 -15.49 -7.80 5.53
N ASP A 228 -14.45 -7.50 4.72
CA ASP A 228 -13.33 -8.41 4.51
C ASP A 228 -12.56 -8.61 5.82
N GLU A 229 -12.32 -7.52 6.57
CA GLU A 229 -11.67 -7.57 7.89
C GLU A 229 -12.44 -8.48 8.86
N HIS A 230 -13.76 -8.35 8.91
CA HIS A 230 -14.60 -9.18 9.77
C HIS A 230 -14.50 -10.67 9.42
N ILE A 231 -14.61 -11.03 8.13
CA ILE A 231 -14.49 -12.42 7.67
C ILE A 231 -13.11 -13.00 8.00
N ILE A 232 -12.05 -12.26 7.68
CA ILE A 232 -10.67 -12.72 7.91
C ILE A 232 -10.37 -12.84 9.41
N SER A 233 -10.82 -11.86 10.21
CA SER A 233 -10.59 -11.86 11.66
C SER A 233 -11.31 -13.01 12.36
N ASN A 234 -12.55 -13.33 11.94
CA ASN A 234 -13.28 -14.47 12.48
C ASN A 234 -12.59 -15.79 12.16
N TRP A 235 -12.18 -15.98 10.89
CA TRP A 235 -11.49 -17.21 10.46
C TRP A 235 -10.16 -17.43 11.19
N ALA A 236 -9.41 -16.36 11.43
CA ALA A 236 -8.09 -16.44 12.07
C ALA A 236 -8.12 -16.35 13.60
N GLY A 237 -9.25 -15.94 14.20
CA GLY A 237 -9.38 -15.67 15.62
C GLY A 237 -8.56 -14.46 16.12
N ILE A 238 -8.09 -13.59 15.21
CA ILE A 238 -7.27 -12.41 15.52
C ILE A 238 -7.65 -11.22 14.65
N LYS A 239 -7.30 -10.01 15.09
CA LYS A 239 -7.44 -8.79 14.25
C LYS A 239 -6.46 -8.82 13.08
N VAL A 240 -6.89 -8.24 11.97
CA VAL A 240 -6.04 -8.07 10.79
C VAL A 240 -5.22 -6.80 10.93
N ASP A 241 -3.90 -6.91 10.87
CA ASP A 241 -3.01 -5.77 10.75
C ASP A 241 -2.95 -5.28 9.30
N GLN A 242 -2.75 -4.00 9.09
CA GLN A 242 -2.61 -3.39 7.78
C GLN A 242 -1.24 -2.72 7.64
N VAL A 243 -0.70 -2.73 6.43
CA VAL A 243 0.49 -1.98 6.05
C VAL A 243 0.17 -1.16 4.81
N TYR A 244 0.37 0.15 4.91
CA TYR A 244 0.31 1.04 3.77
C TYR A 244 1.72 1.25 3.23
N GLN A 245 2.02 0.54 2.17
CA GLN A 245 3.29 0.59 1.46
C GLN A 245 3.05 0.69 -0.05
N CYS A 246 3.85 1.52 -0.70
CA CYS A 246 3.86 1.74 -2.14
C CYS A 246 5.30 1.92 -2.64
N THR A 247 5.46 2.24 -3.92
CA THR A 247 6.78 2.53 -4.50
C THR A 247 7.46 3.74 -3.89
N GLU A 248 6.68 4.67 -3.39
CA GLU A 248 7.11 5.92 -2.76
C GLU A 248 7.65 5.71 -1.34
N GLY A 249 7.23 4.64 -0.64
CA GLY A 249 7.76 4.32 0.68
C GLY A 249 6.91 3.40 1.54
N PHE A 250 7.39 3.13 2.76
CA PHE A 250 6.65 2.46 3.83
C PHE A 250 5.91 3.51 4.66
N LEU A 251 4.65 3.80 4.29
CA LEU A 251 3.94 4.99 4.73
C LEU A 251 3.28 4.83 6.10
N ALA A 252 2.64 3.68 6.38
CA ALA A 252 1.91 3.47 7.61
C ALA A 252 1.89 2.00 8.05
N HIS A 253 1.64 1.77 9.33
CA HIS A 253 1.50 0.45 9.93
C HIS A 253 0.44 0.44 11.04
N THR A 254 -0.13 -0.73 11.32
CA THR A 254 -1.11 -0.91 12.39
C THR A 254 -0.44 -0.92 13.78
N CYS A 255 -1.00 -0.20 14.73
CA CYS A 255 -0.57 -0.18 16.12
C CYS A 255 -1.18 -1.35 16.93
N SER A 256 -0.78 -1.47 18.21
CA SER A 256 -1.30 -2.51 19.11
C SER A 256 -2.82 -2.48 19.32
N ASN A 257 -3.46 -1.34 19.07
CA ASN A 257 -4.91 -1.18 19.19
C ASN A 257 -5.66 -1.50 17.87
N GLY A 258 -4.94 -1.93 16.82
CA GLY A 258 -5.54 -2.27 15.53
C GLY A 258 -5.80 -1.06 14.62
N ASN A 259 -5.28 0.14 14.93
CA ASN A 259 -5.46 1.33 14.10
C ASN A 259 -4.22 1.61 13.24
N LEU A 260 -4.44 2.04 12.00
CA LEU A 260 -3.38 2.37 11.07
C LEU A 260 -2.80 3.75 11.38
N HIS A 261 -1.49 3.84 11.57
CA HIS A 261 -0.77 5.07 11.86
C HIS A 261 0.26 5.38 10.78
N TRP A 262 0.32 6.65 10.36
CA TRP A 262 1.44 7.14 9.56
C TRP A 262 2.77 6.89 10.28
N ASN A 263 3.80 6.53 9.53
CA ASN A 263 5.19 6.49 10.03
C ASN A 263 5.75 7.90 10.17
N SER A 264 5.06 8.77 10.95
CA SER A 264 5.27 10.22 10.97
C SER A 264 6.63 10.68 11.50
N ASP A 265 7.45 9.77 12.01
CA ASP A 265 8.84 10.04 12.40
C ASP A 265 9.77 10.17 11.18
N PHE A 266 9.41 9.58 10.04
CA PHE A 266 10.14 9.72 8.77
C PHE A 266 9.24 10.03 7.56
N ILE A 267 7.94 9.85 7.65
CA ILE A 267 6.99 10.32 6.64
C ILE A 267 6.40 11.66 7.07
N LEU A 268 6.76 12.73 6.36
CA LEU A 268 6.10 14.02 6.52
C LEU A 268 4.86 14.02 5.63
N VAL A 269 3.72 14.33 6.20
CA VAL A 269 2.43 14.37 5.46
C VAL A 269 1.92 15.81 5.45
N GLU A 270 1.81 16.37 4.27
CA GLU A 270 1.05 17.58 3.99
C GLU A 270 -0.33 17.14 3.48
N LYS A 271 -1.40 17.80 3.94
CA LYS A 271 -2.79 17.39 3.66
C LYS A 271 -3.47 18.37 2.72
N GLU A 272 -3.91 17.88 1.59
CA GLU A 272 -4.83 18.60 0.74
C GLU A 272 -6.26 18.18 1.07
N TRP A 273 -6.96 19.01 1.85
CA TRP A 273 -8.27 18.69 2.36
C TRP A 273 -9.34 18.73 1.27
N LEU A 274 -10.09 17.65 1.13
CA LEU A 274 -11.26 17.52 0.27
C LEU A 274 -12.54 17.94 1.01
N ASN A 275 -12.58 17.68 2.32
CA ASN A 275 -13.63 18.06 3.27
C ASN A 275 -13.09 17.98 4.70
N GLU A 276 -13.94 18.12 5.72
CA GLU A 276 -13.55 18.12 7.14
C GLU A 276 -12.85 16.84 7.61
N ASN A 277 -13.05 15.72 6.92
CA ASN A 277 -12.59 14.40 7.34
C ASN A 277 -11.67 13.71 6.35
N GLN A 278 -11.67 14.12 5.07
CA GLN A 278 -10.91 13.45 3.99
C GLN A 278 -9.89 14.39 3.36
N TYR A 279 -8.74 13.84 3.03
CA TYR A 279 -7.65 14.55 2.38
C TYR A 279 -6.85 13.67 1.42
N ILE A 280 -6.16 14.32 0.49
CA ILE A 280 -5.12 13.71 -0.34
C ILE A 280 -3.79 14.00 0.34
N PRO A 281 -2.98 12.98 0.67
CA PRO A 281 -1.68 13.20 1.28
C PRO A 281 -0.62 13.58 0.23
N ARG A 282 0.20 14.56 0.57
CA ARG A 282 1.49 14.81 -0.07
C ARG A 282 2.57 14.38 0.89
N ILE A 283 3.45 13.49 0.47
CA ILE A 283 4.43 12.88 1.35
C ILE A 283 5.85 13.31 1.05
N THR A 284 6.67 13.42 2.10
CA THR A 284 8.12 13.42 1.99
C THR A 284 8.64 12.27 2.84
N ASP A 285 9.40 11.34 2.21
CA ASP A 285 10.02 10.21 2.92
C ASP A 285 11.48 10.53 3.26
N LEU A 286 11.76 10.77 4.54
CA LEU A 286 13.09 11.13 5.05
C LEU A 286 14.08 9.95 5.04
N LYS A 287 13.63 8.73 4.76
CA LYS A 287 14.48 7.54 4.59
C LYS A 287 14.87 7.28 3.14
N ARG A 288 14.17 7.89 2.17
CA ARG A 288 14.49 7.79 0.75
C ARG A 288 15.62 8.76 0.38
N LYS A 289 16.86 8.25 0.42
CA LYS A 289 18.07 9.04 0.25
C LYS A 289 18.64 8.97 -1.16
N THR A 290 18.61 7.78 -1.78
CA THR A 290 19.13 7.56 -3.14
C THR A 290 18.26 8.26 -4.18
N GLN A 291 16.95 8.12 -4.07
CA GLN A 291 15.97 8.82 -4.88
C GLN A 291 14.99 9.52 -3.94
N PRO A 292 15.22 10.80 -3.63
CA PRO A 292 14.36 11.55 -2.73
C PRO A 292 12.90 11.60 -3.20
N ILE A 293 11.99 11.29 -2.30
CA ILE A 293 10.55 11.49 -2.48
C ILE A 293 10.17 12.71 -1.65
N VAL A 294 9.85 13.82 -2.32
CA VAL A 294 9.66 15.14 -1.70
C VAL A 294 8.34 15.73 -2.12
N ARG A 295 7.51 16.10 -1.13
CA ARG A 295 6.18 16.71 -1.32
C ARG A 295 5.37 16.03 -2.42
N TYR A 296 5.52 14.72 -2.53
CA TYR A 296 4.94 13.90 -3.60
C TYR A 296 3.46 13.71 -3.38
N ALA A 297 2.66 14.18 -4.34
CA ALA A 297 1.21 14.03 -4.33
C ALA A 297 0.84 12.56 -4.51
N MET A 298 0.30 11.96 -3.47
CA MET A 298 -0.30 10.63 -3.54
C MET A 298 -1.64 10.72 -4.26
N ASN A 299 -2.09 9.60 -4.79
CA ASN A 299 -3.38 9.53 -5.47
C ASN A 299 -4.44 8.81 -4.63
N ASP A 300 -4.15 8.64 -3.34
CA ASP A 300 -5.06 7.98 -2.41
C ASP A 300 -5.86 9.01 -1.61
N VAL A 301 -7.14 8.73 -1.38
CA VAL A 301 -8.01 9.52 -0.49
C VAL A 301 -7.96 8.89 0.90
N ILE A 302 -7.64 9.70 1.89
CA ILE A 302 -7.45 9.27 3.27
C ILE A 302 -8.51 9.93 4.16
N THR A 303 -9.23 9.12 4.92
CA THR A 303 -10.07 9.60 6.03
C THR A 303 -9.22 9.71 7.30
N LYS A 304 -9.28 10.85 7.98
CA LYS A 304 -8.62 11.04 9.29
C LYS A 304 -9.19 10.07 10.33
N GLY A 305 -8.34 9.63 11.26
CA GLY A 305 -8.73 8.75 12.34
C GLY A 305 -8.26 9.25 13.70
N THR A 306 -8.68 8.54 14.75
CA THR A 306 -8.25 8.75 16.12
C THR A 306 -7.83 7.43 16.76
N CYS A 307 -6.91 7.46 17.74
CA CYS A 307 -6.48 6.28 18.46
C CYS A 307 -6.01 6.64 19.86
N SER A 308 -6.32 5.79 20.82
CA SER A 308 -5.90 5.93 22.23
C SER A 308 -4.56 5.24 22.55
N CYS A 309 -3.86 4.68 21.56
CA CYS A 309 -2.58 4.01 21.78
C CYS A 309 -1.45 4.98 22.19
N SER A 310 -0.31 4.44 22.59
CA SER A 310 0.84 5.24 23.03
C SER A 310 1.60 5.96 21.92
N LEU A 311 1.40 5.59 20.63
CA LEU A 311 2.06 6.24 19.51
C LEU A 311 1.60 7.69 19.36
N LYS A 312 2.55 8.57 19.04
CA LYS A 312 2.28 10.01 18.83
C LYS A 312 2.17 10.39 17.36
N SER A 313 2.17 9.40 16.48
CA SER A 313 1.96 9.54 15.04
C SER A 313 0.47 9.70 14.71
N GLU A 314 0.19 10.34 13.58
CA GLU A 314 -1.17 10.56 13.10
C GLU A 314 -1.84 9.26 12.68
N VAL A 315 -3.17 9.21 12.81
CA VAL A 315 -4.00 8.04 12.53
C VAL A 315 -4.66 8.17 11.16
N ILE A 316 -4.64 7.09 10.41
CA ILE A 316 -5.44 6.88 9.22
C ILE A 316 -6.69 6.13 9.65
N GLY A 317 -7.86 6.75 9.50
CA GLY A 317 -9.15 6.12 9.78
C GLY A 317 -9.53 5.11 8.69
N ALA A 318 -9.32 5.49 7.43
CA ALA A 318 -9.52 4.63 6.27
C ALA A 318 -8.68 5.10 5.07
N ILE A 319 -8.38 4.18 4.19
CA ILE A 319 -7.91 4.45 2.82
C ILE A 319 -9.13 4.23 1.91
N ASP A 320 -9.75 5.32 1.47
CA ASP A 320 -11.06 5.28 0.79
C ASP A 320 -10.94 4.87 -0.68
N GLY A 321 -9.76 4.91 -1.25
CA GLY A 321 -9.45 4.57 -2.62
C GLY A 321 -8.61 5.62 -3.31
N ARG A 322 -8.56 5.57 -4.64
CA ARG A 322 -7.72 6.48 -5.43
C ARG A 322 -8.56 7.58 -6.07
N MET A 323 -7.97 8.74 -6.25
CA MET A 323 -8.59 9.84 -7.00
C MET A 323 -8.90 9.49 -8.45
N ASP A 324 -8.07 8.64 -9.08
CA ASP A 324 -8.33 8.12 -10.43
C ASP A 324 -9.60 7.26 -10.50
N ASP A 325 -10.05 6.71 -9.38
CA ASP A 325 -11.25 5.87 -9.28
C ASP A 325 -12.48 6.68 -8.80
N VAL A 326 -12.36 8.00 -8.63
CA VAL A 326 -13.47 8.91 -8.28
C VAL A 326 -14.35 9.11 -9.51
N PHE A 327 -15.64 8.89 -9.34
CA PHE A 327 -16.60 9.14 -10.40
C PHE A 327 -16.99 10.62 -10.44
N LYS A 328 -16.93 11.22 -11.61
CA LYS A 328 -17.30 12.61 -11.84
C LYS A 328 -18.37 12.70 -12.93
N TRP A 329 -19.33 13.56 -12.75
CA TRP A 329 -20.32 13.92 -13.74
C TRP A 329 -20.39 15.45 -13.88
N GLU A 330 -20.48 15.91 -15.10
CA GLU A 330 -20.76 17.30 -15.39
C GLU A 330 -22.27 17.43 -15.65
N THR A 331 -22.99 18.18 -14.78
CA THR A 331 -24.43 18.41 -14.89
C THR A 331 -24.72 19.88 -14.60
N ASP A 332 -25.35 20.58 -15.54
CA ASP A 332 -25.73 22.00 -15.42
C ASP A 332 -24.54 22.91 -15.00
N GLY A 333 -23.38 22.70 -15.59
CA GLY A 333 -22.17 23.47 -15.30
C GLY A 333 -21.56 23.22 -13.91
N LYS A 334 -22.00 22.16 -13.20
CA LYS A 334 -21.46 21.72 -11.92
C LYS A 334 -20.84 20.34 -12.04
N THR A 335 -19.68 20.17 -11.44
CA THR A 335 -19.06 18.84 -11.29
C THR A 335 -19.59 18.15 -10.05
N ILE A 336 -20.34 17.05 -10.24
CA ILE A 336 -20.76 16.18 -9.15
C ILE A 336 -19.72 15.07 -8.97
N THR A 337 -19.23 14.91 -7.75
CA THR A 337 -18.17 13.95 -7.44
C THR A 337 -18.67 12.89 -6.48
N ILE A 338 -18.45 11.61 -6.81
CA ILE A 338 -18.71 10.47 -5.92
C ILE A 338 -17.39 9.72 -5.68
N PHE A 339 -16.98 9.70 -4.42
CA PHE A 339 -15.78 8.98 -4.01
C PHE A 339 -16.01 7.46 -3.95
N PRO A 340 -14.98 6.65 -4.17
CA PRO A 340 -15.08 5.19 -4.20
C PRO A 340 -15.68 4.56 -2.94
N ASP A 341 -15.48 5.16 -1.76
CA ASP A 341 -16.02 4.67 -0.50
C ASP A 341 -17.55 4.73 -0.44
N PHE A 342 -18.18 5.78 -1.01
CA PHE A 342 -19.63 5.87 -1.11
C PHE A 342 -20.20 4.73 -1.96
N LEU A 343 -19.58 4.47 -3.12
CA LEU A 343 -20.00 3.36 -4.00
C LEU A 343 -19.84 2.01 -3.31
N ARG A 344 -18.69 1.80 -2.63
CA ARG A 344 -18.43 0.57 -1.88
C ARG A 344 -19.45 0.33 -0.78
N ARG A 345 -19.74 1.36 0.03
CA ARG A 345 -20.73 1.28 1.11
C ARG A 345 -22.13 1.00 0.54
N THR A 346 -22.54 1.73 -0.48
CA THR A 346 -23.84 1.57 -1.11
C THR A 346 -24.05 0.12 -1.56
N ILE A 347 -23.08 -0.49 -2.24
CA ILE A 347 -23.16 -1.87 -2.71
C ILE A 347 -23.06 -2.85 -1.54
N ALA A 348 -22.09 -2.67 -0.63
CA ALA A 348 -21.86 -3.62 0.46
C ALA A 348 -23.05 -3.71 1.45
N PHE A 349 -23.81 -2.63 1.63
CA PHE A 349 -24.95 -2.58 2.52
C PHE A 349 -26.30 -2.84 1.82
N SER A 350 -26.34 -2.96 0.49
CA SER A 350 -27.59 -3.23 -0.24
C SER A 350 -28.12 -4.63 0.02
N ASN A 351 -27.25 -5.63 0.07
CA ASN A 351 -27.63 -7.02 0.33
C ASN A 351 -26.49 -7.81 1.00
N PRO A 352 -26.71 -8.50 2.13
CA PRO A 352 -25.68 -9.26 2.84
C PRO A 352 -25.14 -10.47 2.07
N SER A 353 -25.88 -10.97 1.06
CA SER A 353 -25.46 -12.10 0.22
C SER A 353 -24.40 -11.73 -0.82
N ILE A 354 -24.09 -10.44 -1.01
CA ILE A 354 -23.05 -9.99 -1.92
C ILE A 354 -21.70 -10.48 -1.40
N LYS A 355 -21.11 -11.41 -2.14
CA LYS A 355 -19.76 -11.94 -1.85
C LYS A 355 -18.67 -11.06 -2.42
N ASP A 356 -18.91 -10.50 -3.62
CA ASP A 356 -17.98 -9.62 -4.30
C ASP A 356 -18.66 -8.80 -5.38
N TYR A 357 -18.05 -7.72 -5.83
CA TYR A 357 -18.62 -6.82 -6.83
C TYR A 357 -17.56 -6.00 -7.55
N GLN A 358 -17.95 -5.42 -8.68
CA GLN A 358 -17.20 -4.39 -9.36
C GLN A 358 -18.15 -3.38 -10.00
N VAL A 359 -17.89 -2.10 -9.80
CA VAL A 359 -18.57 -0.99 -10.46
C VAL A 359 -17.57 -0.20 -11.30
N VAL A 360 -17.90 0.00 -12.56
CA VAL A 360 -17.04 0.68 -13.53
C VAL A 360 -17.82 1.82 -14.15
N LYS A 361 -17.25 3.04 -14.13
CA LYS A 361 -17.76 4.18 -14.89
C LYS A 361 -16.99 4.30 -16.21
N LYS A 362 -17.74 4.52 -17.29
CA LYS A 362 -17.20 4.85 -18.59
C LYS A 362 -18.13 5.89 -19.23
N ASN A 363 -17.64 7.09 -19.44
CA ASN A 363 -18.44 8.25 -19.85
C ASN A 363 -19.61 8.50 -18.86
N GLN A 364 -20.84 8.45 -19.33
CA GLN A 364 -22.05 8.62 -18.51
C GLN A 364 -22.67 7.27 -18.07
N GLU A 365 -22.04 6.14 -18.38
CA GLU A 365 -22.55 4.80 -18.17
C GLU A 365 -21.88 4.13 -16.97
N ILE A 366 -22.64 3.31 -16.25
CA ILE A 366 -22.18 2.48 -15.13
C ILE A 366 -22.31 1.02 -15.50
N TYR A 367 -21.25 0.25 -15.32
CA TYR A 367 -21.21 -1.19 -15.51
C TYR A 367 -21.06 -1.86 -14.17
N LEU A 368 -22.04 -2.70 -13.80
CA LEU A 368 -22.09 -3.38 -12.50
C LEU A 368 -21.96 -4.89 -12.67
N TRP A 369 -21.02 -5.45 -11.92
CA TRP A 369 -20.88 -6.88 -11.71
C TRP A 369 -21.07 -7.21 -10.24
N ILE A 370 -21.87 -8.23 -9.94
CA ILE A 370 -22.13 -8.72 -8.58
C ILE A 370 -21.93 -10.23 -8.56
N LEU A 371 -21.24 -10.71 -7.53
CA LEU A 371 -21.14 -12.11 -7.15
C LEU A 371 -21.94 -12.31 -5.86
N GLY A 372 -23.11 -12.95 -5.98
CA GLY A 372 -24.04 -13.16 -4.88
C GLY A 372 -25.25 -13.97 -5.32
N ALA A 373 -26.32 -13.97 -4.53
CA ALA A 373 -27.62 -14.46 -4.93
C ALA A 373 -28.21 -13.58 -6.05
N GLU A 374 -29.16 -14.09 -6.80
CA GLU A 374 -29.74 -13.36 -7.93
C GLU A 374 -30.35 -12.01 -7.52
N GLU A 375 -31.07 -11.99 -6.42
CA GLU A 375 -31.67 -10.78 -5.81
C GLU A 375 -30.63 -9.73 -5.41
N SER A 376 -29.39 -10.12 -5.13
CA SER A 376 -28.32 -9.21 -4.71
C SER A 376 -27.89 -8.23 -5.79
N TYR A 377 -28.10 -8.56 -7.07
CA TYR A 377 -27.85 -7.64 -8.17
C TYR A 377 -28.90 -6.52 -8.19
N GLU A 378 -30.18 -6.86 -8.10
CA GLU A 378 -31.29 -5.91 -8.13
C GLU A 378 -31.22 -4.94 -6.94
N ASP A 379 -30.88 -5.43 -5.75
CA ASP A 379 -30.70 -4.60 -4.56
C ASP A 379 -29.51 -3.64 -4.71
N ALA A 380 -28.39 -4.11 -5.27
CA ALA A 380 -27.22 -3.28 -5.51
C ALA A 380 -27.49 -2.21 -6.58
N GLU A 381 -28.14 -2.60 -7.68
CA GLU A 381 -28.57 -1.71 -8.75
C GLU A 381 -29.49 -0.61 -8.22
N SER A 382 -30.56 -0.98 -7.54
CA SER A 382 -31.53 -0.05 -6.94
C SER A 382 -30.86 0.91 -5.97
N SER A 383 -29.96 0.41 -5.13
CA SER A 383 -29.21 1.23 -4.16
C SER A 383 -28.27 2.23 -4.82
N LEU A 384 -27.57 1.81 -5.88
CA LEU A 384 -26.72 2.70 -6.67
C LEU A 384 -27.52 3.76 -7.42
N MET A 385 -28.60 3.37 -8.08
CA MET A 385 -29.45 4.30 -8.81
C MET A 385 -30.09 5.34 -7.86
N ASN A 386 -30.51 4.93 -6.66
CA ASN A 386 -30.96 5.85 -5.62
C ASN A 386 -29.86 6.82 -5.15
N LEU A 387 -28.59 6.36 -5.02
CA LEU A 387 -27.47 7.21 -4.71
C LEU A 387 -27.25 8.28 -5.80
N PHE A 388 -27.26 7.86 -7.06
CA PHE A 388 -27.05 8.75 -8.21
C PHE A 388 -28.19 9.79 -8.30
N LEU A 389 -29.44 9.34 -8.18
CA LEU A 389 -30.63 10.21 -8.23
C LEU A 389 -30.61 11.27 -7.11
N LYS A 390 -30.28 10.88 -5.86
CA LYS A 390 -30.15 11.81 -4.72
C LYS A 390 -29.05 12.86 -4.94
N LYS A 391 -28.08 12.57 -5.80
CA LYS A 391 -27.01 13.49 -6.17
C LYS A 391 -27.33 14.29 -7.43
N GLY A 392 -28.50 14.11 -8.05
CA GLY A 392 -28.88 14.76 -9.30
C GLY A 392 -28.13 14.21 -10.53
N ILE A 393 -27.66 12.96 -10.47
CA ILE A 393 -26.96 12.31 -11.57
C ILE A 393 -27.95 11.45 -12.34
N VAL A 394 -28.03 11.68 -13.66
CA VAL A 394 -28.74 10.82 -14.61
C VAL A 394 -27.71 9.93 -15.29
N THR A 395 -27.84 8.61 -15.16
CA THR A 395 -26.92 7.62 -15.70
C THR A 395 -27.66 6.33 -16.03
N GLU A 396 -27.12 5.56 -16.97
CA GLU A 396 -27.59 4.21 -17.27
C GLU A 396 -26.68 3.18 -16.59
N LEU A 397 -27.28 2.09 -16.10
CA LEU A 397 -26.56 1.02 -15.43
C LEU A 397 -26.72 -0.29 -16.22
N PHE A 398 -25.61 -0.92 -16.55
CA PHE A 398 -25.51 -2.13 -17.34
C PHE A 398 -24.97 -3.30 -16.50
N LYS A 399 -25.67 -4.43 -16.54
CA LYS A 399 -25.22 -5.68 -15.94
C LYS A 399 -24.11 -6.30 -16.79
N VAL A 400 -23.00 -6.68 -16.15
CA VAL A 400 -21.91 -7.40 -16.83
C VAL A 400 -21.68 -8.79 -16.24
N LYS A 401 -21.34 -9.74 -17.09
CA LYS A 401 -21.20 -11.16 -16.69
C LYS A 401 -19.89 -11.46 -15.96
N GLN A 402 -18.84 -10.67 -16.21
CA GLN A 402 -17.52 -10.89 -15.62
C GLN A 402 -16.89 -9.57 -15.19
N PRO A 403 -16.11 -9.54 -14.10
CA PRO A 403 -15.38 -8.37 -13.70
C PRO A 403 -14.20 -8.11 -14.65
N ARG A 404 -13.82 -6.85 -14.79
CA ARG A 404 -12.57 -6.49 -15.46
C ARG A 404 -11.40 -6.84 -14.55
N VAL A 405 -10.42 -7.55 -15.11
CA VAL A 405 -9.18 -7.88 -14.42
C VAL A 405 -8.10 -6.91 -14.90
N ALA A 406 -7.46 -6.22 -13.98
CA ALA A 406 -6.31 -5.38 -14.32
C ALA A 406 -5.15 -6.28 -14.80
N SER A 407 -4.39 -5.82 -15.80
CA SER A 407 -3.22 -6.53 -16.37
C SER A 407 -2.17 -6.93 -15.32
N ASN A 408 -2.20 -6.29 -14.17
CA ASN A 408 -1.32 -6.52 -13.04
C ASN A 408 -1.92 -7.44 -11.95
N GLY A 409 -3.04 -8.12 -12.21
CA GLY A 409 -3.70 -9.04 -11.28
C GLY A 409 -4.29 -8.40 -10.01
N LYS A 410 -4.22 -7.05 -9.85
CA LYS A 410 -4.90 -6.36 -8.74
C LYS A 410 -6.39 -6.30 -8.99
N LYS A 411 -7.15 -6.70 -8.01
CA LYS A 411 -8.59 -6.59 -8.05
C LYS A 411 -9.00 -5.18 -7.62
N LYS A 412 -9.70 -4.47 -8.49
CA LYS A 412 -10.29 -3.17 -8.20
C LYS A 412 -11.81 -3.33 -8.20
N ARG A 413 -12.46 -2.91 -7.12
CA ARG A 413 -13.94 -2.93 -6.99
C ARG A 413 -14.61 -1.69 -7.58
N VAL A 414 -13.90 -0.57 -7.63
CA VAL A 414 -14.37 0.67 -8.24
C VAL A 414 -13.35 1.09 -9.28
N ILE A 415 -13.77 1.37 -10.50
CA ILE A 415 -12.91 1.74 -11.62
C ILE A 415 -13.55 2.90 -12.37
N ASN A 416 -12.80 3.98 -12.54
CA ASN A 416 -13.13 5.03 -13.50
C ASN A 416 -12.29 4.85 -14.78
N LEU A 417 -12.93 4.90 -15.93
CA LEU A 417 -12.30 4.74 -17.25
C LEU A 417 -12.27 6.03 -18.09
N ASP A 418 -12.74 7.14 -17.50
CA ASP A 418 -12.72 8.44 -18.18
C ASP A 418 -11.33 9.10 -18.10
#